data_23c236e72d177e55db4362cababbd49c
#
_entry.id   23c236e72d177e55db4362cababbd49c
#
_cell.length_a   1.000
_cell.length_b   1.000
_cell.length_c   1.000
_cell.angle_alpha   90.00
_cell.angle_beta   90.00
_cell.angle_gamma   90.00
#
_symmetry.space_group_name_H-M   'P 1'
#
loop_
_entity.id
_entity.type
_entity.pdbx_description
1 polymer ?
#
loop_
_entity_poly.entity_id
_entity_poly.type
_entity_poly.pdbx_seq_one_letter_code
_entity_poly.pdbx_strand_id
1 'polypeptide(L)'
;MDPSGTTHRGNTSIDAVLEALKAAEAKMDDPDSPLTGWQLDPIYLDNKPVTRAQLDNVSATRPIGVLNASGHILYANSKALELASLLKKGVNHPGIPLGADGLPTGELKGPDAMAPVSVHVGMSGSIADVDERGLRDFARLCVRTGVTTVTDLAAKLDPDSVDMMLRVTGEPSFPACVVPLRFFLGLSPKELVPEVARLKKLSTDRLSLGRIKLVADGSIQGYSARLRWPGYHNGAPNGLWYVTPEQMLELYELALEAGLQIHTHTNGDQATQLAIEKLELALRKHPSNDHRFVLQHCQLADRAQFTRMAALGMSVNLFANHQFYWGD
;
A
#
# COMPACT_ATOMS: atom_id res chain seq x y z
N MET A 1 17.82 0.01 1.57
CA MET A 1 19.32 0.03 1.52
C MET A 1 19.73 1.49 1.51
N ASP A 2 20.55 1.87 2.44
CA ASP A 2 21.22 3.16 2.46
C ASP A 2 22.01 3.35 1.15
N PRO A 3 22.01 4.55 0.55
CA PRO A 3 22.79 4.85 -0.65
C PRO A 3 24.29 4.56 -0.52
N SER A 4 24.82 4.47 0.71
CA SER A 4 26.21 4.10 1.01
C SER A 4 26.50 2.61 0.83
N GLY A 5 25.47 1.76 0.63
CA GLY A 5 25.62 0.31 0.50
C GLY A 5 25.86 -0.42 1.83
N THR A 6 25.73 0.26 2.96
CA THR A 6 25.80 -0.35 4.28
C THR A 6 24.49 -1.11 4.58
N THR A 7 24.59 -2.39 4.90
CA THR A 7 23.48 -3.16 5.45
C THR A 7 23.21 -2.70 6.87
N HIS A 8 22.13 -1.94 7.09
CA HIS A 8 21.67 -1.71 8.45
C HIS A 8 21.13 -3.04 9.01
N ARG A 9 21.67 -3.49 10.15
CA ARG A 9 21.02 -4.54 10.94
C ARG A 9 19.70 -3.96 11.42
N GLY A 10 18.60 -4.63 11.09
CA GLY A 10 17.29 -4.25 11.60
C GLY A 10 17.27 -4.32 13.13
N ASN A 11 16.39 -3.55 13.75
CA ASN A 11 16.11 -3.65 15.17
C ASN A 11 15.42 -4.99 15.46
N THR A 12 15.96 -5.76 16.42
CA THR A 12 15.52 -7.13 16.72
C THR A 12 14.62 -7.21 17.96
N SER A 13 14.26 -6.07 18.55
CA SER A 13 13.35 -5.98 19.69
C SER A 13 12.58 -4.66 19.69
N ILE A 14 11.44 -4.63 20.37
CA ILE A 14 10.67 -3.39 20.57
C ILE A 14 11.51 -2.33 21.26
N ASP A 15 12.28 -2.69 22.29
CA ASP A 15 13.14 -1.74 23.01
C ASP A 15 14.18 -1.13 22.08
N ALA A 16 14.80 -1.90 21.20
CA ALA A 16 15.75 -1.38 20.21
C ALA A 16 15.07 -0.42 19.21
N VAL A 17 13.82 -0.69 18.81
CA VAL A 17 13.03 0.24 17.99
C VAL A 17 12.78 1.54 18.72
N LEU A 18 12.34 1.47 19.99
CA LEU A 18 12.05 2.67 20.79
C LEU A 18 13.32 3.50 21.05
N GLU A 19 14.45 2.87 21.34
CA GLU A 19 15.74 3.56 21.49
C GLU A 19 16.20 4.22 20.18
N ALA A 20 16.00 3.58 19.03
CA ALA A 20 16.29 4.19 17.73
C ALA A 20 15.39 5.42 17.45
N LEU A 21 14.11 5.36 17.82
CA LEU A 21 13.19 6.49 17.71
C LEU A 21 13.58 7.63 18.64
N LYS A 22 13.92 7.35 19.90
CA LYS A 22 14.42 8.37 20.85
C LYS A 22 15.71 9.04 20.35
N ALA A 23 16.65 8.24 19.83
CA ALA A 23 17.90 8.76 19.28
C ALA A 23 17.68 9.62 18.02
N ALA A 24 16.62 9.37 17.26
CA ALA A 24 16.21 10.19 16.13
C ALA A 24 15.53 11.48 16.62
N GLU A 25 14.60 11.36 17.55
CA GLU A 25 13.88 12.49 18.17
C GLU A 25 14.83 13.50 18.79
N ALA A 26 15.84 13.04 19.54
CA ALA A 26 16.84 13.89 20.18
C ALA A 26 17.71 14.71 19.21
N LYS A 27 17.69 14.41 17.92
CA LYS A 27 18.41 15.15 16.86
C LYS A 27 17.54 16.13 16.10
N MET A 28 16.25 16.20 16.44
CA MET A 28 15.29 17.06 15.76
C MET A 28 15.21 18.43 16.46
N ASP A 29 15.56 19.49 15.74
CA ASP A 29 15.56 20.86 16.28
C ASP A 29 14.15 21.43 16.42
N ASP A 30 13.25 21.12 15.48
CA ASP A 30 11.88 21.63 15.48
C ASP A 30 10.96 20.72 16.30
N PRO A 31 10.38 21.21 17.42
CA PRO A 31 9.49 20.42 18.28
C PRO A 31 8.17 20.03 17.62
N ASP A 32 7.73 20.76 16.60
CA ASP A 32 6.47 20.51 15.90
C ASP A 32 6.60 19.55 14.72
N SER A 33 7.82 19.28 14.27
CA SER A 33 8.06 18.30 13.20
C SER A 33 7.69 16.89 13.64
N PRO A 34 6.96 16.13 12.81
CA PRO A 34 6.59 14.77 13.16
C PRO A 34 7.81 13.82 13.10
N LEU A 35 7.82 12.80 13.97
CA LEU A 35 8.78 11.70 13.90
C LEU A 35 8.17 10.52 13.13
N THR A 36 8.80 10.18 12.02
CA THR A 36 8.34 9.12 11.12
C THR A 36 9.28 7.93 11.13
N GLY A 37 8.74 6.74 11.38
CA GLY A 37 9.46 5.47 11.28
C GLY A 37 8.94 4.60 10.14
N TRP A 38 9.80 3.73 9.60
CA TRP A 38 9.51 2.89 8.44
C TRP A 38 9.89 1.43 8.63
N GLN A 39 9.17 0.53 7.94
CA GLN A 39 9.50 -0.88 7.81
C GLN A 39 9.51 -1.65 9.14
N LEU A 40 8.65 -1.25 10.09
CA LEU A 40 8.42 -2.07 11.28
C LEU A 40 7.68 -3.35 10.87
N ASP A 41 8.29 -4.52 11.10
CA ASP A 41 7.62 -5.79 10.89
C ASP A 41 7.57 -6.57 12.21
N PRO A 42 6.37 -6.72 12.82
CA PRO A 42 6.21 -7.43 14.09
C PRO A 42 6.67 -8.89 14.07
N ILE A 43 6.74 -9.54 12.90
CA ILE A 43 7.19 -10.93 12.79
C ILE A 43 8.62 -11.11 13.33
N TYR A 44 9.47 -10.08 13.18
CA TYR A 44 10.83 -10.07 13.73
C TYR A 44 10.90 -9.58 15.18
N LEU A 45 9.74 -9.28 15.79
CA LEU A 45 9.58 -8.72 17.14
C LEU A 45 8.62 -9.58 17.98
N ASP A 46 8.73 -10.89 17.89
CA ASP A 46 7.87 -11.88 18.58
C ASP A 46 6.35 -11.70 18.26
N ASN A 47 6.03 -11.23 17.06
CA ASN A 47 4.68 -10.86 16.63
C ASN A 47 4.00 -9.80 17.52
N LYS A 48 4.79 -8.96 18.22
CA LYS A 48 4.26 -7.90 19.08
C LYS A 48 4.23 -6.58 18.31
N PRO A 49 3.06 -5.92 18.18
CA PRO A 49 3.00 -4.57 17.64
C PRO A 49 3.57 -3.56 18.63
N VAL A 50 4.06 -2.44 18.13
CA VAL A 50 4.38 -1.27 18.97
C VAL A 50 3.07 -0.62 19.40
N THR A 51 2.92 -0.35 20.68
CA THR A 51 1.72 0.24 21.27
C THR A 51 1.80 1.77 21.33
N ARG A 52 0.64 2.44 21.39
CA ARG A 52 0.50 3.87 21.64
C ARG A 52 1.33 4.32 22.85
N ALA A 53 1.19 3.65 23.99
CA ALA A 53 1.89 4.00 25.21
C ALA A 53 3.43 3.88 25.10
N GLN A 54 3.92 2.90 24.33
CA GLN A 54 5.36 2.78 24.07
C GLN A 54 5.88 3.94 23.22
N LEU A 55 5.11 4.36 22.22
CA LEU A 55 5.45 5.54 21.41
C LEU A 55 5.33 6.84 22.23
N ASP A 56 4.39 6.94 23.16
CA ASP A 56 4.29 8.08 24.11
C ASP A 56 5.54 8.19 24.99
N ASN A 57 6.20 7.08 25.34
CA ASN A 57 7.46 7.08 26.07
C ASN A 57 8.67 7.56 25.23
N VAL A 58 8.53 7.64 23.91
CA VAL A 58 9.51 8.31 23.04
C VAL A 58 9.29 9.80 23.09
N SER A 59 8.07 10.26 22.79
CA SER A 59 7.65 11.65 22.95
C SER A 59 6.13 11.72 23.11
N ALA A 60 5.71 12.44 24.17
CA ALA A 60 4.29 12.69 24.43
C ALA A 60 3.76 13.95 23.71
N THR A 61 4.65 14.82 23.23
CA THR A 61 4.31 16.11 22.62
C THR A 61 4.48 16.14 21.11
N ARG A 62 5.40 15.37 20.58
CA ARG A 62 5.65 15.22 19.14
C ARG A 62 4.76 14.15 18.54
N PRO A 63 4.07 14.39 17.40
CA PRO A 63 3.34 13.33 16.71
C PRO A 63 4.33 12.29 16.16
N ILE A 64 4.07 11.00 16.47
CA ILE A 64 4.90 9.88 16.03
C ILE A 64 4.03 8.92 15.22
N GLY A 65 4.54 8.52 14.04
CA GLY A 65 3.98 7.48 13.22
C GLY A 65 5.03 6.48 12.77
N VAL A 66 4.75 5.18 12.88
CA VAL A 66 5.63 4.11 12.41
C VAL A 66 4.87 3.22 11.44
N LEU A 67 5.29 3.21 10.17
CA LEU A 67 4.65 2.40 9.15
C LEU A 67 5.15 0.96 9.21
N ASN A 68 4.20 0.02 9.23
CA ASN A 68 4.47 -1.39 9.08
C ASN A 68 5.09 -1.70 7.71
N ALA A 69 5.98 -2.68 7.66
CA ALA A 69 6.67 -3.11 6.43
C ALA A 69 5.70 -3.50 5.30
N SER A 70 4.49 -3.96 5.64
CA SER A 70 3.44 -4.28 4.67
C SER A 70 2.82 -3.06 3.99
N GLY A 71 2.97 -1.84 4.57
CA GLY A 71 2.26 -0.65 4.13
C GLY A 71 0.77 -0.60 4.50
N HIS A 72 0.24 -1.63 5.18
CA HIS A 72 -1.19 -1.75 5.49
C HIS A 72 -1.54 -1.36 6.94
N ILE A 73 -0.55 -1.06 7.77
CA ILE A 73 -0.72 -0.73 9.19
C ILE A 73 0.18 0.45 9.54
N LEU A 74 -0.38 1.40 10.29
CA LEU A 74 0.33 2.52 10.89
C LEU A 74 0.22 2.42 12.41
N TYR A 75 1.33 2.53 13.12
CA TYR A 75 1.36 2.66 14.57
C TYR A 75 1.56 4.13 14.94
N ALA A 76 0.70 4.66 15.80
CA ALA A 76 0.67 6.07 16.15
C ALA A 76 0.67 6.27 17.67
N ASN A 77 1.32 7.35 18.13
CA ASN A 77 1.27 7.76 19.52
C ASN A 77 -0.01 8.57 19.84
N SER A 78 -0.20 8.91 21.13
CA SER A 78 -1.35 9.67 21.57
C SER A 78 -1.44 11.05 20.90
N LYS A 79 -0.32 11.73 20.71
CA LYS A 79 -0.31 13.06 20.08
C LYS A 79 -0.78 13.03 18.63
N ALA A 80 -0.36 12.05 17.85
CA ALA A 80 -0.81 11.87 16.47
C ALA A 80 -2.32 11.55 16.39
N LEU A 81 -2.81 10.70 17.29
CA LEU A 81 -4.24 10.38 17.37
C LEU A 81 -5.08 11.57 17.83
N GLU A 82 -4.56 12.40 18.74
CA GLU A 82 -5.21 13.64 19.20
C GLU A 82 -5.40 14.61 18.03
N LEU A 83 -4.33 14.88 17.28
CA LEU A 83 -4.36 15.78 16.12
C LEU A 83 -5.36 15.28 15.05
N ALA A 84 -5.47 13.97 14.89
CA ALA A 84 -6.45 13.35 13.99
C ALA A 84 -7.89 13.29 14.58
N SER A 85 -8.13 13.82 15.81
CA SER A 85 -9.40 13.74 16.53
C SER A 85 -9.88 12.29 16.79
N LEU A 86 -8.95 11.35 16.84
CA LEU A 86 -9.20 9.91 17.09
C LEU A 86 -8.94 9.50 18.53
N LEU A 87 -8.23 10.27 19.36
CA LEU A 87 -7.93 9.93 20.76
C LEU A 87 -9.17 10.16 21.65
N LYS A 88 -10.20 9.35 21.45
CA LYS A 88 -11.46 9.43 22.20
C LYS A 88 -12.11 8.06 22.35
N LYS A 89 -12.97 7.90 23.37
CA LYS A 89 -13.81 6.71 23.53
C LYS A 89 -14.89 6.64 22.44
N GLY A 90 -15.32 5.43 22.12
CA GLY A 90 -16.42 5.21 21.19
C GLY A 90 -16.05 5.36 19.70
N VAL A 91 -14.78 5.34 19.36
CA VAL A 91 -14.36 5.20 17.96
C VAL A 91 -14.85 3.84 17.44
N ASN A 92 -15.74 3.90 16.45
CA ASN A 92 -16.30 2.69 15.83
C ASN A 92 -15.76 2.54 14.41
N HIS A 93 -14.59 1.93 14.29
CA HIS A 93 -13.96 1.65 13.00
C HIS A 93 -13.25 0.29 13.08
N PRO A 94 -13.51 -0.65 12.16
CA PRO A 94 -12.96 -2.01 12.25
C PRO A 94 -11.43 -2.06 12.16
N GLY A 95 -10.81 -1.06 11.54
CA GLY A 95 -9.35 -0.92 11.44
C GLY A 95 -8.70 -0.18 12.61
N ILE A 96 -9.46 0.22 13.66
CA ILE A 96 -8.93 0.95 14.82
C ILE A 96 -9.26 0.17 16.09
N PRO A 97 -8.39 -0.77 16.53
CA PRO A 97 -8.60 -1.53 17.75
C PRO A 97 -8.61 -0.62 18.99
N LEU A 98 -9.49 -0.92 19.94
CA LEU A 98 -9.58 -0.22 21.22
C LEU A 98 -8.91 -1.03 22.33
N GLY A 99 -8.21 -0.33 23.22
CA GLY A 99 -7.65 -0.89 24.43
C GLY A 99 -8.70 -1.09 25.53
N ALA A 100 -8.28 -1.65 26.66
CA ALA A 100 -9.13 -1.84 27.84
C ALA A 100 -9.66 -0.52 28.43
N ASP A 101 -8.98 0.61 28.17
CA ASP A 101 -9.37 1.96 28.52
C ASP A 101 -10.47 2.55 27.61
N GLY A 102 -10.84 1.83 26.55
CA GLY A 102 -11.79 2.24 25.53
C GLY A 102 -11.23 3.28 24.53
N LEU A 103 -9.92 3.53 24.56
CA LEU A 103 -9.23 4.39 23.62
C LEU A 103 -8.52 3.56 22.52
N PRO A 104 -8.25 4.14 21.34
CA PRO A 104 -7.44 3.48 20.31
C PRO A 104 -6.09 2.99 20.83
N THR A 105 -5.70 1.78 20.47
CA THR A 105 -4.42 1.18 20.87
C THR A 105 -3.19 1.83 20.23
N GLY A 106 -3.40 2.63 19.18
CA GLY A 106 -2.36 3.21 18.33
C GLY A 106 -2.15 2.43 17.03
N GLU A 107 -2.69 1.23 16.90
CA GLU A 107 -2.66 0.46 15.67
C GLU A 107 -3.81 0.90 14.75
N LEU A 108 -3.48 1.23 13.49
CA LEU A 108 -4.42 1.69 12.48
C LEU A 108 -4.28 0.79 11.25
N LYS A 109 -5.32 0.05 10.91
CA LYS A 109 -5.32 -0.95 9.82
C LYS A 109 -6.14 -0.47 8.63
N GLY A 110 -5.49 -0.45 7.48
CA GLY A 110 -6.11 -0.06 6.22
C GLY A 110 -6.13 1.43 5.95
N PRO A 111 -6.35 1.80 4.68
CA PRO A 111 -6.22 3.18 4.21
C PRO A 111 -7.12 4.17 4.96
N ASP A 112 -8.38 3.79 5.23
CA ASP A 112 -9.37 4.67 5.86
C ASP A 112 -9.02 4.99 7.32
N ALA A 113 -8.45 4.00 8.06
CA ALA A 113 -7.98 4.21 9.42
C ALA A 113 -6.68 5.02 9.46
N MET A 114 -5.79 4.81 8.49
CA MET A 114 -4.47 5.43 8.42
C MET A 114 -4.52 6.89 7.94
N ALA A 115 -5.34 7.18 6.93
CA ALA A 115 -5.34 8.47 6.24
C ALA A 115 -5.49 9.69 7.16
N PRO A 116 -6.41 9.73 8.15
CA PRO A 116 -6.55 10.88 9.05
C PRO A 116 -5.31 11.16 9.90
N VAL A 117 -4.51 10.12 10.22
CA VAL A 117 -3.30 10.25 11.04
C VAL A 117 -2.07 10.52 10.19
N SER A 118 -2.02 9.97 8.98
CA SER A 118 -0.87 10.08 8.06
C SER A 118 -0.47 11.53 7.79
N VAL A 119 -1.43 12.45 7.71
CA VAL A 119 -1.20 13.89 7.50
C VAL A 119 -0.43 14.53 8.66
N HIS A 120 -0.59 14.01 9.88
CA HIS A 120 0.02 14.57 11.09
C HIS A 120 1.38 13.94 11.42
N VAL A 121 1.72 12.82 10.79
CA VAL A 121 2.98 12.10 11.04
C VAL A 121 3.94 12.14 9.84
N GLY A 122 3.75 13.10 8.94
CA GLY A 122 4.65 13.30 7.80
C GLY A 122 4.54 12.24 6.72
N MET A 123 3.43 11.49 6.66
CA MET A 123 3.23 10.40 5.69
C MET A 123 2.25 10.74 4.57
N SER A 124 1.58 11.90 4.62
CA SER A 124 0.55 12.28 3.64
C SER A 124 1.09 12.68 2.26
N GLY A 125 2.37 12.86 2.13
CA GLY A 125 3.03 13.20 0.87
C GLY A 125 4.20 12.28 0.59
N SER A 126 4.99 11.97 1.59
CA SER A 126 6.33 11.39 1.44
C SER A 126 6.38 9.97 0.88
N ILE A 127 5.31 9.17 1.01
CA ILE A 127 5.29 7.78 0.50
C ILE A 127 4.90 7.74 -0.98
N ALA A 128 4.01 8.63 -1.40
CA ALA A 128 3.47 8.68 -2.76
C ALA A 128 4.06 9.83 -3.58
N ASP A 129 4.82 10.74 -2.96
CA ASP A 129 5.44 11.85 -3.65
C ASP A 129 6.74 11.38 -4.30
N VAL A 130 6.73 11.36 -5.61
CA VAL A 130 7.92 11.11 -6.43
C VAL A 130 8.62 12.44 -6.66
N ASP A 131 9.83 12.58 -6.15
CA ASP A 131 10.70 13.69 -6.54
C ASP A 131 11.62 13.29 -7.71
N GLU A 132 12.16 14.29 -8.39
CA GLU A 132 13.07 14.07 -9.53
C GLU A 132 14.30 13.27 -9.12
N ARG A 133 14.86 13.54 -7.94
CA ARG A 133 16.04 12.85 -7.43
C ARG A 133 15.74 11.36 -7.22
N GLY A 134 14.63 11.04 -6.56
CA GLY A 134 14.19 9.66 -6.32
C GLY A 134 13.98 8.89 -7.62
N LEU A 135 13.33 9.51 -8.61
CA LEU A 135 13.14 8.91 -9.93
C LEU A 135 14.47 8.62 -10.63
N ARG A 136 15.44 9.55 -10.59
CA ARG A 136 16.77 9.34 -11.17
C ARG A 136 17.60 8.30 -10.43
N ASP A 137 17.54 8.28 -9.10
CA ASP A 137 18.25 7.29 -8.28
C ASP A 137 17.70 5.89 -8.53
N PHE A 138 16.38 5.77 -8.65
CA PHE A 138 15.73 4.51 -9.01
C PHE A 138 16.12 4.05 -10.42
N ALA A 139 16.21 4.96 -11.39
CA ALA A 139 16.68 4.64 -12.73
C ALA A 139 18.13 4.12 -12.74
N ARG A 140 19.03 4.69 -11.91
CA ARG A 140 20.40 4.17 -11.74
C ARG A 140 20.39 2.75 -11.15
N LEU A 141 19.49 2.46 -10.22
CA LEU A 141 19.33 1.10 -9.69
C LEU A 141 18.88 0.12 -10.79
N CYS A 142 17.96 0.53 -11.65
CA CYS A 142 17.53 -0.26 -12.81
C CYS A 142 18.71 -0.62 -13.72
N VAL A 143 19.57 0.34 -14.04
CA VAL A 143 20.78 0.08 -14.83
C VAL A 143 21.69 -0.96 -14.17
N ARG A 144 21.94 -0.82 -12.85
CA ARG A 144 22.81 -1.74 -12.11
C ARG A 144 22.27 -3.18 -12.06
N THR A 145 20.96 -3.35 -12.13
CA THR A 145 20.29 -4.65 -12.04
C THR A 145 19.81 -5.19 -13.39
N GLY A 146 20.04 -4.45 -14.49
CA GLY A 146 19.60 -4.84 -15.83
C GLY A 146 18.09 -4.74 -16.04
N VAL A 147 17.37 -4.00 -15.19
CA VAL A 147 15.92 -3.79 -15.30
C VAL A 147 15.66 -2.66 -16.28
N THR A 148 14.87 -2.92 -17.31
CA THR A 148 14.54 -1.96 -18.37
C THR A 148 13.15 -1.35 -18.26
N THR A 149 12.24 -2.00 -17.53
CA THR A 149 10.87 -1.53 -17.31
C THR A 149 10.46 -1.77 -15.86
N VAL A 150 9.89 -0.76 -15.23
CA VAL A 150 9.46 -0.79 -13.84
C VAL A 150 8.01 -0.33 -13.70
N THR A 151 7.30 -0.90 -12.73
CA THR A 151 5.96 -0.46 -12.35
C THR A 151 5.98 0.19 -10.98
N ASP A 152 5.39 1.38 -10.86
CA ASP A 152 5.01 1.95 -9.57
C ASP A 152 3.54 1.64 -9.31
N LEU A 153 3.29 0.79 -8.32
CA LEU A 153 1.95 0.25 -8.04
C LEU A 153 1.08 1.14 -7.14
N ALA A 154 1.51 2.34 -6.78
CA ALA A 154 0.73 3.19 -5.86
C ALA A 154 0.91 4.69 -6.12
N ALA A 155 1.11 5.08 -7.36
CA ALA A 155 1.37 6.46 -7.73
C ALA A 155 0.13 7.36 -7.57
N LYS A 156 0.33 8.56 -7.04
CA LYS A 156 -0.73 9.57 -6.89
C LYS A 156 -1.11 10.19 -8.23
N LEU A 157 -0.13 10.43 -9.09
CA LEU A 157 -0.27 11.00 -10.44
C LEU A 157 -1.03 12.34 -10.47
N ASP A 158 -0.74 13.22 -9.50
CA ASP A 158 -1.15 14.62 -9.60
C ASP A 158 -0.44 15.33 -10.76
N PRO A 159 -0.94 16.50 -11.22
CA PRO A 159 -0.39 17.19 -12.38
C PRO A 159 1.12 17.45 -12.29
N ASP A 160 1.61 17.91 -11.13
CA ASP A 160 3.02 18.26 -10.94
C ASP A 160 3.92 17.02 -11.03
N SER A 161 3.49 15.90 -10.43
CA SER A 161 4.18 14.61 -10.52
C SER A 161 4.21 14.08 -11.95
N VAL A 162 3.11 14.18 -12.68
CA VAL A 162 3.03 13.76 -14.09
C VAL A 162 3.95 14.61 -14.97
N ASP A 163 3.94 15.93 -14.84
CA ASP A 163 4.78 16.84 -15.58
C ASP A 163 6.28 16.60 -15.31
N MET A 164 6.64 16.37 -14.05
CA MET A 164 8.00 16.00 -13.67
C MET A 164 8.40 14.66 -14.31
N MET A 165 7.54 13.63 -14.23
CA MET A 165 7.84 12.32 -14.85
C MET A 165 8.00 12.44 -16.36
N LEU A 166 7.11 13.16 -17.05
CA LEU A 166 7.21 13.41 -18.51
C LEU A 166 8.54 14.07 -18.88
N ARG A 167 8.93 15.09 -18.14
CA ARG A 167 10.18 15.82 -18.37
C ARG A 167 11.40 14.91 -18.17
N VAL A 168 11.47 14.22 -17.03
CA VAL A 168 12.64 13.41 -16.67
C VAL A 168 12.76 12.16 -17.53
N THR A 169 11.67 11.43 -17.78
CA THR A 169 11.71 10.24 -18.64
C THR A 169 11.89 10.55 -20.11
N GLY A 170 11.54 11.79 -20.53
CA GLY A 170 11.76 12.29 -21.90
C GLY A 170 13.22 12.59 -22.24
N GLU A 171 14.10 12.68 -21.25
CA GLU A 171 15.53 12.91 -21.50
C GLU A 171 16.17 11.71 -22.23
N PRO A 172 17.01 11.94 -23.25
CA PRO A 172 17.68 10.85 -23.98
C PRO A 172 18.50 9.93 -23.09
N SER A 173 19.04 10.45 -21.99
CA SER A 173 19.86 9.72 -21.01
C SER A 173 19.06 8.90 -20.01
N PHE A 174 17.74 9.05 -19.93
CA PHE A 174 16.92 8.28 -18.97
C PHE A 174 16.83 6.81 -19.42
N PRO A 175 17.25 5.84 -18.60
CA PRO A 175 17.59 4.50 -19.08
C PRO A 175 16.45 3.45 -19.00
N ALA A 176 15.28 3.80 -18.46
CA ALA A 176 14.22 2.82 -18.16
C ALA A 176 12.85 3.29 -18.66
N CYS A 177 11.94 2.34 -18.86
CA CYS A 177 10.52 2.61 -19.02
C CYS A 177 9.84 2.60 -17.65
N VAL A 178 9.03 3.61 -17.36
CA VAL A 178 8.28 3.74 -16.12
C VAL A 178 6.79 3.55 -16.38
N VAL A 179 6.14 2.72 -15.58
CA VAL A 179 4.72 2.38 -15.70
C VAL A 179 4.04 2.65 -14.35
N PRO A 180 3.72 3.91 -14.03
CA PRO A 180 3.03 4.24 -12.80
C PRO A 180 1.53 3.94 -12.92
N LEU A 181 0.97 3.37 -11.87
CA LEU A 181 -0.46 3.07 -11.76
C LEU A 181 -1.14 4.07 -10.83
N ARG A 182 -2.21 4.70 -11.32
CA ARG A 182 -3.01 5.61 -10.49
C ARG A 182 -3.64 4.84 -9.34
N PHE A 183 -3.28 5.21 -8.12
CA PHE A 183 -3.83 4.59 -6.92
C PHE A 183 -5.30 4.99 -6.73
N PHE A 184 -6.17 4.04 -6.38
CA PHE A 184 -7.63 4.23 -6.36
C PHE A 184 -8.15 5.17 -5.27
N LEU A 185 -7.37 5.41 -4.20
CA LEU A 185 -7.82 6.19 -3.06
C LEU A 185 -8.14 7.65 -3.42
N GLY A 186 -9.15 8.18 -2.76
CA GLY A 186 -9.56 9.58 -2.84
C GLY A 186 -10.54 9.89 -3.97
N LEU A 187 -10.86 8.93 -4.85
CA LEU A 187 -11.81 9.10 -5.96
C LEU A 187 -12.80 7.94 -6.02
N SER A 188 -14.02 8.25 -6.39
CA SER A 188 -15.00 7.22 -6.78
C SER A 188 -14.62 6.58 -8.13
N PRO A 189 -15.12 5.37 -8.47
CA PRO A 189 -14.87 4.77 -9.78
C PRO A 189 -15.22 5.69 -10.96
N LYS A 190 -16.31 6.46 -10.85
CA LYS A 190 -16.77 7.42 -11.88
C LYS A 190 -15.86 8.63 -12.07
N GLU A 191 -15.11 9.00 -11.06
CA GLU A 191 -14.11 10.07 -11.13
C GLU A 191 -12.74 9.53 -11.59
N LEU A 192 -12.34 8.37 -11.04
CA LEU A 192 -11.04 7.75 -11.29
C LEU A 192 -10.86 7.33 -12.77
N VAL A 193 -11.85 6.64 -13.35
CA VAL A 193 -11.72 6.10 -14.71
C VAL A 193 -11.56 7.19 -15.76
N PRO A 194 -12.34 8.29 -15.80
CA PRO A 194 -12.10 9.39 -16.73
C PRO A 194 -10.75 10.09 -16.51
N GLU A 195 -10.29 10.24 -15.25
CA GLU A 195 -8.97 10.81 -14.96
C GLU A 195 -7.86 9.94 -15.58
N VAL A 196 -7.89 8.62 -15.36
CA VAL A 196 -6.88 7.70 -15.88
C VAL A 196 -6.94 7.60 -17.41
N ALA A 197 -8.13 7.70 -18.00
CA ALA A 197 -8.27 7.75 -19.46
C ALA A 197 -7.63 9.02 -20.07
N ARG A 198 -7.66 10.15 -19.37
CA ARG A 198 -6.93 11.36 -19.76
C ARG A 198 -5.43 11.17 -19.64
N LEU A 199 -4.97 10.62 -18.51
CA LEU A 199 -3.56 10.33 -18.29
C LEU A 199 -2.98 9.39 -19.35
N LYS A 200 -3.73 8.38 -19.78
CA LYS A 200 -3.31 7.47 -20.88
C LYS A 200 -2.87 8.18 -22.14
N LYS A 201 -3.49 9.30 -22.47
CA LYS A 201 -3.15 10.09 -23.68
C LYS A 201 -1.80 10.83 -23.59
N LEU A 202 -1.25 10.96 -22.37
CA LEU A 202 0.04 11.59 -22.13
C LEU A 202 1.20 10.60 -22.17
N SER A 203 0.94 9.32 -22.44
CA SER A 203 1.98 8.30 -22.51
C SER A 203 3.02 8.60 -23.60
N THR A 204 4.27 8.25 -23.30
CA THR A 204 5.42 8.33 -24.22
C THR A 204 6.08 6.95 -24.34
N ASP A 205 7.14 6.84 -25.11
CA ASP A 205 7.90 5.58 -25.25
C ASP A 205 8.51 5.10 -23.91
N ARG A 206 8.74 6.02 -22.96
CA ARG A 206 9.38 5.72 -21.66
C ARG A 206 8.49 5.97 -20.44
N LEU A 207 7.31 6.56 -20.61
CA LEU A 207 6.33 6.74 -19.55
C LEU A 207 4.98 6.19 -20.01
N SER A 208 4.54 5.06 -19.43
CA SER A 208 3.28 4.42 -19.82
C SER A 208 2.22 4.64 -18.75
N LEU A 209 1.33 5.58 -18.98
CA LEU A 209 0.19 5.93 -18.14
C LEU A 209 -1.09 5.18 -18.55
N GLY A 210 -2.17 5.30 -17.77
CA GLY A 210 -3.47 4.72 -18.15
C GLY A 210 -3.76 3.37 -17.49
N ARG A 211 -3.20 3.13 -16.30
CA ARG A 211 -3.49 1.96 -15.48
C ARG A 211 -3.96 2.36 -14.10
N ILE A 212 -4.77 1.50 -13.48
CA ILE A 212 -5.33 1.71 -12.14
C ILE A 212 -4.76 0.67 -11.19
N LYS A 213 -4.40 1.09 -9.98
CA LYS A 213 -4.11 0.20 -8.85
C LYS A 213 -5.27 0.21 -7.87
N LEU A 214 -5.85 -0.96 -7.68
CA LEU A 214 -6.86 -1.25 -6.68
C LEU A 214 -6.27 -2.11 -5.56
N VAL A 215 -6.74 -1.94 -4.34
CA VAL A 215 -6.38 -2.78 -3.19
C VAL A 215 -7.66 -3.38 -2.61
N ALA A 216 -7.79 -4.71 -2.66
CA ALA A 216 -8.98 -5.40 -2.19
C ALA A 216 -8.93 -5.69 -0.69
N ASP A 217 -7.77 -6.14 -0.20
CA ASP A 217 -7.54 -6.51 1.20
C ASP A 217 -6.14 -6.10 1.66
N GLY A 218 -5.74 -6.50 2.86
CA GLY A 218 -4.47 -6.14 3.44
C GLY A 218 -3.39 -7.23 3.32
N SER A 219 -2.59 -7.40 4.38
CA SER A 219 -1.47 -8.35 4.45
C SER A 219 -1.77 -9.53 5.38
N ILE A 220 -1.17 -10.69 5.11
CA ILE A 220 -1.32 -11.90 5.94
C ILE A 220 -0.66 -11.67 7.30
N GLN A 221 0.59 -11.22 7.34
CA GLN A 221 1.34 -10.99 8.57
C GLN A 221 0.77 -9.86 9.44
N GLY A 222 -0.03 -8.96 8.85
CA GLY A 222 -0.75 -7.91 9.58
C GLY A 222 -2.16 -8.28 10.01
N TYR A 223 -2.58 -9.54 9.76
CA TYR A 223 -3.94 -10.02 10.01
C TYR A 223 -5.03 -9.12 9.41
N SER A 224 -4.74 -8.53 8.26
CA SER A 224 -5.65 -7.62 7.54
C SER A 224 -6.07 -8.15 6.16
N ALA A 225 -5.51 -9.26 5.70
CA ALA A 225 -5.96 -9.96 4.50
C ALA A 225 -7.26 -10.73 4.74
N ARG A 226 -8.09 -10.86 3.70
CA ARG A 226 -9.39 -11.55 3.75
C ARG A 226 -9.23 -13.02 3.42
N LEU A 227 -9.46 -13.87 4.42
CA LEU A 227 -9.36 -15.33 4.33
C LEU A 227 -10.73 -15.98 4.28
N ARG A 228 -10.85 -17.07 3.50
CA ARG A 228 -11.97 -18.00 3.60
C ARG A 228 -11.93 -18.73 4.95
N TRP A 229 -13.04 -19.33 5.33
CA TRP A 229 -13.09 -20.20 6.50
C TRP A 229 -12.00 -21.30 6.40
N PRO A 230 -11.28 -21.63 7.47
CA PRO A 230 -11.46 -21.23 8.88
C PRO A 230 -10.80 -19.89 9.28
N GLY A 231 -10.16 -19.15 8.38
CA GLY A 231 -9.49 -17.90 8.71
C GLY A 231 -8.07 -18.08 9.25
N TYR A 232 -7.65 -17.20 10.16
CA TYR A 232 -6.30 -17.23 10.75
C TYR A 232 -6.20 -18.31 11.84
N HIS A 233 -5.12 -19.10 11.82
CA HIS A 233 -4.89 -20.20 12.78
C HIS A 233 -4.81 -19.74 14.24
N ASN A 234 -4.35 -18.53 14.49
CA ASN A 234 -4.24 -17.94 15.83
C ASN A 234 -5.57 -17.35 16.34
N GLY A 235 -6.66 -17.50 15.59
CA GLY A 235 -7.98 -16.96 15.94
C GLY A 235 -8.10 -15.44 15.75
N ALA A 236 -7.15 -14.77 15.10
CA ALA A 236 -7.27 -13.36 14.76
C ALA A 236 -8.55 -13.13 13.92
N PRO A 237 -9.25 -11.99 14.11
CA PRO A 237 -10.39 -11.63 13.27
C PRO A 237 -10.00 -11.64 11.79
N ASN A 238 -10.94 -12.01 10.93
CA ASN A 238 -10.71 -11.94 9.49
C ASN A 238 -10.41 -10.48 9.07
N GLY A 239 -9.61 -10.33 8.01
CA GLY A 239 -9.15 -9.02 7.54
C GLY A 239 -10.26 -8.10 7.03
N LEU A 240 -9.87 -6.98 6.46
CA LEU A 240 -10.75 -5.90 6.03
C LEU A 240 -10.89 -5.89 4.51
N TRP A 241 -12.07 -5.47 4.03
CA TRP A 241 -12.25 -5.00 2.66
C TRP A 241 -11.82 -3.54 2.58
N TYR A 242 -10.89 -3.20 1.68
CA TYR A 242 -10.49 -1.80 1.42
C TYR A 242 -11.30 -1.17 0.29
N VAL A 243 -12.07 -1.98 -0.38
CA VAL A 243 -13.07 -1.59 -1.39
C VAL A 243 -14.27 -2.52 -1.25
N THR A 244 -15.48 -1.99 -1.37
CA THR A 244 -16.67 -2.84 -1.33
C THR A 244 -16.77 -3.71 -2.59
N PRO A 245 -17.44 -4.88 -2.51
CA PRO A 245 -17.69 -5.70 -3.69
C PRO A 245 -18.38 -4.97 -4.83
N GLU A 246 -19.26 -4.03 -4.50
CA GLU A 246 -20.02 -3.20 -5.46
C GLU A 246 -19.11 -2.19 -6.15
N GLN A 247 -18.28 -1.50 -5.39
CA GLN A 247 -17.29 -0.56 -5.93
C GLN A 247 -16.28 -1.26 -6.84
N MET A 248 -15.82 -2.47 -6.45
CA MET A 248 -14.91 -3.27 -7.28
C MET A 248 -15.57 -3.63 -8.62
N LEU A 249 -16.83 -4.09 -8.60
CA LEU A 249 -17.57 -4.40 -9.83
C LEU A 249 -17.74 -3.17 -10.72
N GLU A 250 -18.19 -2.04 -10.14
CA GLU A 250 -18.35 -0.79 -10.87
C GLU A 250 -17.05 -0.33 -11.53
N LEU A 251 -15.93 -0.40 -10.77
CA LEU A 251 -14.63 -0.03 -11.31
C LEU A 251 -14.19 -0.95 -12.45
N TYR A 252 -14.42 -2.25 -12.35
CA TYR A 252 -14.08 -3.21 -13.40
C TYR A 252 -14.90 -2.98 -14.66
N GLU A 253 -16.20 -2.75 -14.52
CA GLU A 253 -17.10 -2.45 -15.66
C GLU A 253 -16.65 -1.18 -16.39
N LEU A 254 -16.46 -0.07 -15.66
CA LEU A 254 -16.04 1.21 -16.23
C LEU A 254 -14.66 1.14 -16.87
N ALA A 255 -13.72 0.39 -16.27
CA ALA A 255 -12.39 0.23 -16.84
C ALA A 255 -12.39 -0.61 -18.11
N LEU A 256 -13.20 -1.68 -18.18
CA LEU A 256 -13.39 -2.46 -19.41
C LEU A 256 -13.97 -1.61 -20.53
N GLU A 257 -14.99 -0.82 -20.24
CA GLU A 257 -15.63 0.10 -21.21
C GLU A 257 -14.62 1.16 -21.72
N ALA A 258 -13.77 1.69 -20.84
CA ALA A 258 -12.75 2.67 -21.18
C ALA A 258 -11.47 2.06 -21.78
N GLY A 259 -11.34 0.75 -21.87
CA GLY A 259 -10.14 0.05 -22.33
C GLY A 259 -8.92 0.32 -21.45
N LEU A 260 -9.13 0.41 -20.13
CA LEU A 260 -8.06 0.60 -19.13
C LEU A 260 -7.71 -0.71 -18.46
N GLN A 261 -6.47 -0.83 -18.02
CA GLN A 261 -5.97 -1.98 -17.28
C GLN A 261 -6.03 -1.73 -15.77
N ILE A 262 -6.45 -2.75 -15.01
CA ILE A 262 -6.44 -2.70 -13.53
C ILE A 262 -5.48 -3.74 -12.98
N HIS A 263 -4.68 -3.34 -11.98
CA HIS A 263 -3.91 -4.21 -11.11
C HIS A 263 -4.55 -4.22 -9.72
N THR A 264 -5.10 -5.35 -9.31
CA THR A 264 -5.77 -5.52 -8.02
C THR A 264 -4.89 -6.27 -7.05
N HIS A 265 -4.58 -5.66 -5.91
CA HIS A 265 -3.92 -6.34 -4.80
C HIS A 265 -4.88 -7.32 -4.15
N THR A 266 -4.45 -8.57 -4.01
CA THR A 266 -5.13 -9.61 -3.25
C THR A 266 -4.09 -10.49 -2.56
N ASN A 267 -4.13 -10.59 -1.23
CA ASN A 267 -3.29 -11.53 -0.47
C ASN A 267 -4.10 -12.72 0.01
N GLY A 268 -5.27 -12.48 0.56
CA GLY A 268 -6.17 -13.53 1.00
C GLY A 268 -6.87 -14.25 -0.15
N ASP A 269 -7.13 -15.54 0.06
CA ASP A 269 -7.84 -16.37 -0.90
C ASP A 269 -9.32 -15.95 -1.09
N GLN A 270 -9.95 -15.34 -0.06
CA GLN A 270 -11.29 -14.75 -0.18
C GLN A 270 -11.26 -13.48 -1.05
N ALA A 271 -10.24 -12.64 -0.92
CA ALA A 271 -10.09 -11.44 -1.75
C ALA A 271 -9.79 -11.81 -3.22
N THR A 272 -8.94 -12.80 -3.44
CA THR A 272 -8.67 -13.36 -4.77
C THR A 272 -9.96 -13.89 -5.41
N GLN A 273 -10.78 -14.63 -4.66
CA GLN A 273 -12.05 -15.16 -5.14
C GLN A 273 -13.02 -14.04 -5.55
N LEU A 274 -13.14 -13.00 -4.72
CA LEU A 274 -14.01 -11.85 -5.02
C LEU A 274 -13.57 -11.15 -6.30
N ALA A 275 -12.28 -10.90 -6.47
CA ALA A 275 -11.75 -10.22 -7.66
C ALA A 275 -12.05 -11.02 -8.95
N ILE A 276 -11.90 -12.35 -8.92
CA ILE A 276 -12.25 -13.25 -10.03
C ILE A 276 -13.75 -13.17 -10.35
N GLU A 277 -14.61 -13.26 -9.34
CA GLU A 277 -16.06 -13.22 -9.51
C GLU A 277 -16.53 -11.87 -10.08
N LYS A 278 -15.97 -10.77 -9.59
CA LYS A 278 -16.33 -9.43 -10.07
C LYS A 278 -15.88 -9.19 -11.51
N LEU A 279 -14.69 -9.70 -11.88
CA LEU A 279 -14.27 -9.63 -13.28
C LEU A 279 -15.13 -10.50 -14.20
N GLU A 280 -15.50 -11.70 -13.76
CA GLU A 280 -16.40 -12.57 -14.54
C GLU A 280 -17.74 -11.88 -14.81
N LEU A 281 -18.32 -11.22 -13.79
CA LEU A 281 -19.54 -10.45 -13.94
C LEU A 281 -19.36 -9.25 -14.89
N ALA A 282 -18.29 -8.52 -14.75
CA ALA A 282 -17.97 -7.36 -15.59
C ALA A 282 -17.78 -7.76 -17.06
N LEU A 283 -17.08 -8.89 -17.31
CA LEU A 283 -16.87 -9.41 -18.67
C LEU A 283 -18.15 -9.91 -19.35
N ARG A 284 -19.15 -10.35 -18.58
CA ARG A 284 -20.49 -10.69 -19.15
C ARG A 284 -21.19 -9.46 -19.71
N LYS A 285 -20.97 -8.30 -19.11
CA LYS A 285 -21.57 -7.02 -19.54
C LYS A 285 -20.72 -6.30 -20.58
N HIS A 286 -19.38 -6.33 -20.41
CA HIS A 286 -18.40 -5.69 -21.27
C HIS A 286 -17.37 -6.72 -21.75
N PRO A 287 -17.69 -7.58 -22.76
CA PRO A 287 -16.78 -8.62 -23.22
C PRO A 287 -15.46 -8.02 -23.73
N SER A 288 -14.35 -8.63 -23.30
CA SER A 288 -13.00 -8.24 -23.74
C SER A 288 -12.08 -9.46 -23.75
N ASN A 289 -11.37 -9.67 -24.86
CA ASN A 289 -10.39 -10.75 -25.01
C ASN A 289 -8.98 -10.31 -24.65
N ASP A 290 -8.73 -9.01 -24.42
CA ASP A 290 -7.41 -8.44 -24.11
C ASP A 290 -7.51 -7.31 -23.06
N HIS A 291 -8.19 -7.57 -21.95
CA HIS A 291 -8.33 -6.59 -20.86
C HIS A 291 -7.07 -6.43 -20.03
N ARG A 292 -6.18 -7.42 -20.01
CA ARG A 292 -4.89 -7.44 -19.28
C ARG A 292 -4.99 -7.14 -17.78
N PHE A 293 -6.11 -7.47 -17.13
CA PHE A 293 -6.24 -7.28 -15.68
C PHE A 293 -5.29 -8.23 -14.95
N VAL A 294 -4.67 -7.70 -13.90
CA VAL A 294 -3.62 -8.39 -13.14
C VAL A 294 -4.01 -8.48 -11.67
N LEU A 295 -3.90 -9.65 -11.07
CA LEU A 295 -3.88 -9.79 -9.63
C LEU A 295 -2.45 -9.71 -9.11
N GLN A 296 -2.24 -8.87 -8.10
CA GLN A 296 -0.95 -8.68 -7.45
C GLN A 296 -0.88 -9.57 -6.22
N HIS A 297 0.27 -10.17 -6.01
CA HIS A 297 0.63 -11.03 -4.88
C HIS A 297 -0.03 -12.39 -4.91
N CYS A 298 -1.35 -12.51 -4.81
CA CYS A 298 -2.09 -13.79 -4.76
C CYS A 298 -1.48 -14.78 -3.76
N GLN A 299 -1.09 -14.29 -2.57
CA GLN A 299 -0.24 -15.03 -1.63
C GLN A 299 -0.85 -16.36 -1.21
N LEU A 300 -2.18 -16.41 -1.02
CA LEU A 300 -2.92 -17.62 -0.63
C LEU A 300 -3.85 -18.13 -1.75
N ALA A 301 -3.66 -17.71 -3.00
CA ALA A 301 -4.46 -18.21 -4.10
C ALA A 301 -4.23 -19.72 -4.35
N ASP A 302 -5.30 -20.44 -4.57
CA ASP A 302 -5.26 -21.88 -4.84
C ASP A 302 -5.27 -22.21 -6.34
N ARG A 303 -5.05 -23.49 -6.65
CA ARG A 303 -5.03 -23.99 -8.03
C ARG A 303 -6.34 -23.75 -8.79
N ALA A 304 -7.49 -23.84 -8.13
CA ALA A 304 -8.77 -23.63 -8.77
C ALA A 304 -8.95 -22.16 -9.16
N GLN A 305 -8.50 -21.25 -8.30
CA GLN A 305 -8.49 -19.83 -8.58
C GLN A 305 -7.57 -19.48 -9.75
N PHE A 306 -6.35 -20.02 -9.80
CA PHE A 306 -5.45 -19.83 -10.95
C PHE A 306 -6.05 -20.38 -12.26
N THR A 307 -6.74 -21.52 -12.20
CA THR A 307 -7.43 -22.07 -13.38
C THR A 307 -8.52 -21.13 -13.88
N ARG A 308 -9.33 -20.56 -12.97
CA ARG A 308 -10.36 -19.57 -13.33
C ARG A 308 -9.76 -18.28 -13.87
N MET A 309 -8.70 -17.77 -13.26
CA MET A 309 -8.00 -16.58 -13.76
C MET A 309 -7.51 -16.78 -15.19
N ALA A 310 -6.90 -17.93 -15.48
CA ALA A 310 -6.45 -18.27 -16.82
C ALA A 310 -7.62 -18.31 -17.82
N ALA A 311 -8.75 -18.91 -17.45
CA ALA A 311 -9.94 -18.97 -18.31
C ALA A 311 -10.55 -17.58 -18.58
N LEU A 312 -10.38 -16.61 -17.67
CA LEU A 312 -10.84 -15.23 -17.82
C LEU A 312 -9.81 -14.32 -18.50
N GLY A 313 -8.62 -14.81 -18.85
CA GLY A 313 -7.55 -13.99 -19.43
C GLY A 313 -6.85 -13.06 -18.42
N MET A 314 -6.95 -13.33 -17.12
CA MET A 314 -6.25 -12.58 -16.08
C MET A 314 -4.76 -12.97 -16.02
N SER A 315 -3.93 -12.01 -15.70
CA SER A 315 -2.51 -12.22 -15.36
C SER A 315 -2.29 -12.15 -13.85
N VAL A 316 -1.16 -12.68 -13.40
CA VAL A 316 -0.75 -12.68 -11.99
C VAL A 316 0.67 -12.15 -11.87
N ASN A 317 0.91 -11.30 -10.88
CA ASN A 317 2.24 -10.88 -10.49
C ASN A 317 2.54 -11.39 -9.08
N LEU A 318 3.17 -12.56 -9.00
CA LEU A 318 3.50 -13.23 -7.75
C LEU A 318 4.72 -12.59 -7.09
N PHE A 319 4.67 -12.40 -5.78
CA PHE A 319 5.83 -12.07 -4.98
C PHE A 319 6.47 -13.37 -4.45
N ALA A 320 7.45 -13.89 -5.19
CA ALA A 320 8.07 -15.18 -4.89
C ALA A 320 8.69 -15.27 -3.49
N ASN A 321 9.09 -14.14 -2.92
CA ASN A 321 9.74 -14.08 -1.60
C ASN A 321 8.76 -14.20 -0.41
N HIS A 322 7.45 -14.27 -0.61
CA HIS A 322 6.50 -14.47 0.49
C HIS A 322 6.84 -15.68 1.34
N GLN A 323 7.18 -16.80 0.71
CA GLN A 323 7.55 -18.01 1.44
C GLN A 323 8.87 -17.85 2.21
N PHE A 324 9.83 -17.12 1.66
CA PHE A 324 11.11 -16.89 2.34
C PHE A 324 10.96 -16.00 3.58
N TYR A 325 10.15 -14.94 3.51
CA TYR A 325 10.02 -13.99 4.60
C TYR A 325 8.95 -14.37 5.64
N TRP A 326 7.90 -15.08 5.21
CA TRP A 326 6.71 -15.32 6.04
C TRP A 326 6.15 -16.74 5.90
N GLY A 327 6.95 -17.69 5.47
CA GLY A 327 6.50 -19.07 5.19
C GLY A 327 6.48 -20.03 6.38
N ASP A 328 6.87 -19.62 7.57
CA ASP A 328 6.92 -20.42 8.80
C ASP A 328 5.55 -20.54 9.51
#